data_b989761ff2be50001d0e079304820492
#
_entry.id   b989761ff2be50001d0e079304820492
#
_cell.length_a   1.000
_cell.length_b   1.000
_cell.length_c   1.000
_cell.angle_alpha   90.00
_cell.angle_beta   90.00
_cell.angle_gamma   90.00
#
_symmetry.space_group_name_H-M   'P 1'
#
loop_
_entity.id
_entity.type
_entity.pdbx_description
1 polymer ?
#
loop_
_entity_poly.entity_id
_entity_poly.type
_entity_poly.pdbx_seq_one_letter_code
_entity_poly.pdbx_strand_id
1 'polypeptide(L)'
;MNIIRNIGKQLFFNICFLCLLSMRLSAQKTGEELPAWKAGNLDIHHINTGMGNATFFILPDGTTLLIDAGAMDPTNERTRSKRNSAAAPSGERQPGEWISRYITRFMTMSKLSPKLDYAQITHFHDDHMGAPSSVSKPAPAGNFVLTGITEVAAHLTVDKIIDRGFPDYTYPVPQNDDVMKNYKSFVDWQQKNKGTVFEKSRPGRNDQIILKKDPARYKELFEVRNVVANGELWTGVGTVTRQLFPELKGLAPTNFPSENMCSIGIRLSYGKFDYFSGGDMPGVLRFGSPLWKDVETPVSRVVGPVDAHILNHHGNRDSQNDVLLASLRPRVIIIPVWSSDHPGHDVLDRIYNQNVYPGERDVFATDMLEANKLVIGDMLSRLKSDDGHIVLRVAPGGETYQILILDDRDEKMTVKAIHGPYQSR
;
A
#
# COMPACT_ATOMS: atom_id res chain seq x y z
N MET A 1 -24.58 -61.06 7.45
CA MET A 1 -23.94 -60.07 8.37
C MET A 1 -23.02 -59.03 7.71
N ASN A 2 -22.63 -59.19 6.44
CA ASN A 2 -21.74 -58.24 5.74
C ASN A 2 -22.45 -57.13 4.93
N ILE A 3 -23.73 -57.21 4.66
CA ILE A 3 -24.48 -56.22 3.88
C ILE A 3 -24.84 -54.99 4.73
N ILE A 4 -25.18 -55.17 6.00
CA ILE A 4 -25.56 -54.06 6.91
C ILE A 4 -24.35 -53.21 7.29
N ARG A 5 -23.13 -53.74 7.27
CA ARG A 5 -21.89 -53.02 7.60
C ARG A 5 -21.44 -52.07 6.50
N ASN A 6 -21.79 -52.30 5.24
CA ASN A 6 -21.46 -51.45 4.11
C ASN A 6 -22.42 -50.27 3.94
N ILE A 7 -23.69 -50.44 4.32
CA ILE A 7 -24.68 -49.36 4.25
C ILE A 7 -24.36 -48.25 5.30
N GLY A 8 -23.92 -48.65 6.50
CA GLY A 8 -23.52 -47.69 7.54
C GLY A 8 -22.29 -46.86 7.18
N LYS A 9 -21.31 -47.43 6.48
CA LYS A 9 -20.11 -46.68 6.02
C LYS A 9 -20.41 -45.71 4.89
N GLN A 10 -21.27 -46.07 3.95
CA GLN A 10 -21.70 -45.19 2.88
C GLN A 10 -22.59 -44.04 3.40
N LEU A 11 -23.46 -44.30 4.38
CA LEU A 11 -24.28 -43.25 5.01
C LEU A 11 -23.39 -42.26 5.81
N PHE A 12 -22.39 -42.76 6.53
CA PHE A 12 -21.47 -41.92 7.30
C PHE A 12 -20.58 -41.05 6.39
N PHE A 13 -20.12 -41.59 5.25
CA PHE A 13 -19.33 -40.86 4.27
C PHE A 13 -20.17 -39.81 3.55
N ASN A 14 -21.43 -40.07 3.23
CA ASN A 14 -22.33 -39.10 2.61
C ASN A 14 -22.77 -37.99 3.59
N ILE A 15 -22.96 -38.31 4.89
CA ILE A 15 -23.29 -37.30 5.91
C ILE A 15 -22.09 -36.40 6.18
N CYS A 16 -20.86 -36.90 6.22
CA CYS A 16 -19.64 -36.09 6.31
C CYS A 16 -19.43 -35.19 5.07
N PHE A 17 -19.77 -35.67 3.88
CA PHE A 17 -19.67 -34.87 2.65
C PHE A 17 -20.75 -33.79 2.56
N LEU A 18 -21.97 -34.04 3.06
CA LEU A 18 -23.02 -33.02 3.15
C LEU A 18 -22.75 -31.99 4.25
N CYS A 19 -22.07 -32.33 5.35
CA CYS A 19 -21.67 -31.37 6.38
C CYS A 19 -20.54 -30.47 5.94
N LEU A 20 -19.72 -30.85 4.97
CA LEU A 20 -18.68 -29.98 4.38
C LEU A 20 -19.24 -28.97 3.35
N LEU A 21 -20.46 -29.19 2.85
CA LEU A 21 -21.10 -28.28 1.89
C LEU A 21 -21.98 -27.17 2.50
N SER A 22 -22.14 -27.11 3.82
CA SER A 22 -23.01 -26.14 4.47
C SER A 22 -22.31 -25.03 5.25
N MET A 23 -21.00 -24.81 5.08
CA MET A 23 -20.43 -23.51 5.36
C MET A 23 -20.87 -22.55 4.25
N ARG A 24 -22.11 -22.07 4.32
CA ARG A 24 -22.51 -20.87 3.59
C ARG A 24 -21.62 -19.75 4.12
N LEU A 25 -20.53 -19.44 3.40
CA LEU A 25 -19.97 -18.13 3.49
C LEU A 25 -21.14 -17.19 3.22
N SER A 26 -21.52 -16.41 4.21
CA SER A 26 -22.43 -15.27 3.97
C SER A 26 -21.73 -14.43 2.92
N ALA A 27 -22.17 -14.51 1.66
CA ALA A 27 -21.56 -13.76 0.59
C ALA A 27 -21.70 -12.29 0.95
N GLN A 28 -20.61 -11.55 0.93
CA GLN A 28 -20.61 -10.11 1.09
C GLN A 28 -21.62 -9.49 0.11
N LYS A 29 -22.41 -8.51 0.56
CA LYS A 29 -23.40 -7.84 -0.27
C LYS A 29 -23.12 -6.35 -0.35
N THR A 30 -23.43 -5.78 -1.50
CA THR A 30 -23.50 -4.31 -1.67
C THR A 30 -24.59 -3.73 -0.77
N GLY A 31 -24.35 -2.52 -0.25
CA GLY A 31 -25.26 -1.87 0.70
C GLY A 31 -25.08 -2.26 2.17
N GLU A 32 -24.28 -3.29 2.46
CA GLU A 32 -23.94 -3.72 3.82
C GLU A 32 -22.55 -3.20 4.22
N GLU A 33 -22.27 -3.11 5.52
CA GLU A 33 -20.92 -2.82 6.03
C GLU A 33 -19.95 -3.96 5.65
N LEU A 34 -18.67 -3.62 5.44
CA LEU A 34 -17.64 -4.66 5.23
C LEU A 34 -17.55 -5.56 6.46
N PRO A 35 -17.71 -6.89 6.33
CA PRO A 35 -17.56 -7.80 7.46
C PRO A 35 -16.16 -7.75 8.07
N ALA A 36 -16.09 -7.94 9.39
CA ALA A 36 -14.84 -8.04 10.10
C ALA A 36 -13.85 -9.01 9.43
N TRP A 37 -12.58 -8.68 9.48
CA TRP A 37 -11.50 -9.60 9.14
C TRP A 37 -11.57 -10.86 10.02
N LYS A 38 -11.20 -11.99 9.46
CA LYS A 38 -11.11 -13.27 10.16
C LYS A 38 -9.72 -13.87 10.00
N ALA A 39 -9.23 -14.56 11.03
CA ALA A 39 -7.93 -15.21 10.99
C ALA A 39 -7.77 -16.11 9.76
N GLY A 40 -6.66 -15.93 9.05
CA GLY A 40 -6.37 -16.54 7.76
C GLY A 40 -6.64 -15.63 6.56
N ASN A 41 -7.51 -14.64 6.66
CA ASN A 41 -7.61 -13.63 5.60
C ASN A 41 -6.40 -12.68 5.64
N LEU A 42 -5.98 -12.20 4.48
CA LEU A 42 -5.15 -11.02 4.35
C LEU A 42 -6.03 -9.91 3.79
N ASP A 43 -6.17 -8.81 4.52
CA ASP A 43 -6.85 -7.62 4.04
C ASP A 43 -5.84 -6.51 3.75
N ILE A 44 -5.94 -5.87 2.58
CA ILE A 44 -5.14 -4.72 2.16
C ILE A 44 -6.10 -3.59 1.83
N HIS A 45 -6.08 -2.53 2.62
CA HIS A 45 -6.99 -1.39 2.51
C HIS A 45 -6.25 -0.19 1.95
N HIS A 46 -6.57 0.24 0.74
CA HIS A 46 -6.12 1.52 0.18
C HIS A 46 -7.12 2.58 0.62
N ILE A 47 -6.68 3.43 1.56
CA ILE A 47 -7.55 4.41 2.22
C ILE A 47 -7.54 5.70 1.41
N ASN A 48 -8.70 6.14 0.93
CA ASN A 48 -8.84 7.46 0.32
C ASN A 48 -9.03 8.52 1.41
N THR A 49 -8.11 9.46 1.51
CA THR A 49 -8.26 10.69 2.29
C THR A 49 -8.27 11.94 1.42
N GLY A 50 -8.05 11.78 0.11
CA GLY A 50 -7.88 12.88 -0.84
C GLY A 50 -6.57 13.66 -0.68
N MET A 51 -5.72 13.31 0.30
CA MET A 51 -4.55 14.12 0.71
C MET A 51 -3.23 13.35 0.72
N GLY A 52 -3.16 12.25 -0.02
CA GLY A 52 -1.96 11.41 -0.15
C GLY A 52 -2.24 9.93 0.00
N ASN A 53 -1.18 9.13 0.08
CA ASN A 53 -1.23 7.67 0.14
C ASN A 53 -1.34 7.13 1.56
N ALA A 54 -2.18 6.13 1.76
CA ALA A 54 -2.24 5.33 2.99
C ALA A 54 -2.74 3.93 2.67
N THR A 55 -1.93 2.90 2.97
CA THR A 55 -2.31 1.50 2.76
C THR A 55 -2.20 0.74 4.07
N PHE A 56 -3.33 0.25 4.59
CA PHE A 56 -3.41 -0.50 5.83
C PHE A 56 -3.60 -1.99 5.57
N PHE A 57 -2.87 -2.82 6.30
CA PHE A 57 -2.90 -4.28 6.16
C PHE A 57 -3.32 -4.93 7.48
N ILE A 58 -4.20 -5.93 7.39
CA ILE A 58 -4.41 -6.91 8.44
C ILE A 58 -3.90 -8.25 7.89
N LEU A 59 -2.74 -8.68 8.39
CA LEU A 59 -2.05 -9.89 7.94
C LEU A 59 -2.77 -11.16 8.43
N PRO A 60 -2.46 -12.35 7.88
CA PRO A 60 -3.23 -13.56 8.12
C PRO A 60 -3.38 -13.99 9.58
N ASP A 61 -2.48 -13.59 10.47
CA ASP A 61 -2.54 -13.84 11.90
C ASP A 61 -3.11 -12.66 12.72
N GLY A 62 -3.50 -11.57 12.04
CA GLY A 62 -3.97 -10.34 12.65
C GLY A 62 -2.86 -9.36 13.03
N THR A 63 -1.60 -9.59 12.65
CA THR A 63 -0.53 -8.59 12.67
C THR A 63 -0.90 -7.42 11.76
N THR A 64 -0.57 -6.21 12.13
CA THR A 64 -0.99 -4.99 11.41
C THR A 64 0.19 -4.22 10.86
N LEU A 65 0.02 -3.65 9.66
CA LEU A 65 1.01 -2.82 8.98
C LEU A 65 0.30 -1.62 8.34
N LEU A 66 0.86 -0.44 8.47
CA LEU A 66 0.49 0.74 7.71
C LEU A 66 1.66 1.13 6.80
N ILE A 67 1.44 1.26 5.50
CA ILE A 67 2.39 1.84 4.56
C ILE A 67 1.90 3.23 4.19
N ASP A 68 2.71 4.22 4.52
CA ASP A 68 2.45 5.64 4.36
C ASP A 68 1.24 6.18 5.15
N ALA A 69 1.25 7.46 5.38
CA ALA A 69 0.16 8.23 5.98
C ALA A 69 0.26 9.66 5.45
N GLY A 70 -0.10 9.85 4.19
CA GLY A 70 0.00 11.13 3.51
C GLY A 70 -0.91 12.19 4.10
N ALA A 71 -0.41 13.41 4.21
CA ALA A 71 -1.17 14.57 4.65
C ALA A 71 -0.53 15.85 4.09
N MET A 72 -0.96 16.25 2.91
CA MET A 72 -0.52 17.50 2.30
C MET A 72 -1.02 18.71 3.12
N ASP A 73 -0.27 19.81 3.08
CA ASP A 73 -0.66 21.04 3.75
C ASP A 73 -1.99 21.59 3.17
N PRO A 74 -3.10 21.56 3.93
CA PRO A 74 -4.41 22.02 3.45
C PRO A 74 -4.50 23.55 3.33
N THR A 75 -3.50 24.31 3.79
CA THR A 75 -3.45 25.77 3.67
C THR A 75 -2.71 26.24 2.43
N ASN A 76 -1.98 25.34 1.79
CA ASN A 76 -1.27 25.63 0.55
C ASN A 76 -2.27 25.78 -0.62
N GLU A 77 -2.13 26.83 -1.42
CA GLU A 77 -2.97 27.08 -2.60
C GLU A 77 -2.90 25.93 -3.61
N ARG A 78 -1.72 25.30 -3.76
CA ARG A 78 -1.55 24.15 -4.64
C ARG A 78 -2.43 22.99 -4.18
N THR A 79 -2.45 22.67 -2.88
CA THR A 79 -3.28 21.60 -2.31
C THR A 79 -4.76 21.86 -2.50
N ARG A 80 -5.21 23.12 -2.32
CA ARG A 80 -6.61 23.55 -2.49
C ARG A 80 -7.04 23.74 -3.95
N SER A 81 -6.14 23.59 -4.88
CA SER A 81 -6.45 23.70 -6.31
C SER A 81 -7.49 22.65 -6.70
N LYS A 82 -8.40 22.99 -7.62
CA LYS A 82 -9.35 22.04 -8.24
C LYS A 82 -8.67 20.91 -9.04
N ARG A 83 -7.36 20.97 -9.17
CA ARG A 83 -6.54 19.89 -9.73
C ARG A 83 -6.26 18.76 -8.73
N ASN A 84 -6.61 18.94 -7.48
CA ASN A 84 -6.38 17.96 -6.42
C ASN A 84 -7.72 17.50 -5.84
N SER A 85 -7.71 16.31 -5.28
CA SER A 85 -8.87 15.72 -4.60
C SER A 85 -9.29 16.58 -3.41
N ALA A 86 -10.57 16.57 -3.12
CA ALA A 86 -11.06 17.10 -1.86
C ALA A 86 -10.72 16.15 -0.71
N ALA A 87 -10.63 16.70 0.51
CA ALA A 87 -10.45 15.86 1.70
C ALA A 87 -11.64 14.90 1.87
N ALA A 88 -11.36 13.61 2.10
CA ALA A 88 -12.36 12.58 2.32
C ALA A 88 -12.22 11.97 3.74
N PRO A 89 -13.34 11.73 4.44
CA PRO A 89 -14.73 12.00 4.05
C PRO A 89 -15.09 13.50 4.11
N SER A 90 -14.30 14.36 4.74
CA SER A 90 -14.49 15.80 4.84
C SER A 90 -13.22 16.52 5.29
N GLY A 91 -13.19 17.85 5.18
CA GLY A 91 -12.11 18.72 5.71
C GLY A 91 -12.19 19.02 7.22
N GLU A 92 -13.11 18.39 7.97
CA GLU A 92 -13.26 18.64 9.42
C GLU A 92 -12.11 18.11 10.27
N ARG A 93 -11.39 17.11 9.76
CA ARG A 93 -10.25 16.47 10.44
C ARG A 93 -9.06 16.41 9.49
N GLN A 94 -7.87 16.31 10.07
CA GLN A 94 -6.66 16.07 9.30
C GLN A 94 -6.59 14.62 8.81
N PRO A 95 -5.87 14.34 7.72
CA PRO A 95 -5.79 12.99 7.14
C PRO A 95 -5.31 11.91 8.12
N GLY A 96 -4.33 12.21 8.98
CA GLY A 96 -3.83 11.26 9.98
C GLY A 96 -4.90 10.85 11.01
N GLU A 97 -5.80 11.77 11.40
CA GLU A 97 -6.94 11.46 12.24
C GLU A 97 -7.93 10.55 11.51
N TRP A 98 -8.26 10.82 10.22
CA TRP A 98 -9.13 9.97 9.42
C TRP A 98 -8.56 8.56 9.24
N ILE A 99 -7.27 8.44 8.92
CA ILE A 99 -6.56 7.15 8.81
C ILE A 99 -6.68 6.37 10.13
N SER A 100 -6.43 7.03 11.26
CA SER A 100 -6.47 6.40 12.59
C SER A 100 -7.88 5.90 12.94
N ARG A 101 -8.92 6.66 12.62
CA ARG A 101 -10.33 6.28 12.85
C ARG A 101 -10.72 5.10 11.98
N TYR A 102 -10.33 5.12 10.70
CA TYR A 102 -10.51 3.99 9.77
C TYR A 102 -9.89 2.72 10.31
N ILE A 103 -8.61 2.76 10.68
CA ILE A 103 -7.87 1.63 11.23
C ILE A 103 -8.53 1.12 12.53
N THR A 104 -8.84 2.03 13.46
CA THR A 104 -9.48 1.68 14.75
C THR A 104 -10.80 0.96 14.53
N ARG A 105 -11.63 1.43 13.58
CA ARG A 105 -12.90 0.79 13.24
C ARG A 105 -12.70 -0.67 12.83
N PHE A 106 -11.86 -0.93 11.81
CA PHE A 106 -11.65 -2.30 11.30
C PHE A 106 -10.98 -3.21 12.33
N MET A 107 -10.05 -2.70 13.11
CA MET A 107 -9.43 -3.47 14.18
C MET A 107 -10.44 -3.83 15.27
N THR A 108 -11.26 -2.88 15.71
CA THR A 108 -12.32 -3.12 16.72
C THR A 108 -13.35 -4.12 16.23
N MET A 109 -13.85 -3.98 14.99
CA MET A 109 -14.76 -4.94 14.37
C MET A 109 -14.17 -6.35 14.31
N SER A 110 -12.87 -6.44 14.08
CA SER A 110 -12.11 -7.70 13.99
C SER A 110 -11.65 -8.23 15.36
N LYS A 111 -12.04 -7.57 16.47
CA LYS A 111 -11.63 -7.90 17.84
C LYS A 111 -10.11 -7.88 18.03
N LEU A 112 -9.43 -7.00 17.28
CA LEU A 112 -8.01 -6.72 17.41
C LEU A 112 -7.80 -5.49 18.30
N SER A 113 -6.68 -5.45 19.00
CA SER A 113 -6.29 -4.26 19.76
C SER A 113 -5.97 -3.11 18.81
N PRO A 114 -6.47 -1.88 19.01
CA PRO A 114 -6.22 -0.74 18.14
C PRO A 114 -4.78 -0.22 18.31
N LYS A 115 -3.85 -0.92 17.67
CA LYS A 115 -2.43 -0.56 17.57
C LYS A 115 -1.87 -1.01 16.23
N LEU A 116 -0.78 -0.41 15.80
CA LEU A 116 0.00 -0.82 14.65
C LEU A 116 1.24 -1.61 15.11
N ASP A 117 1.36 -2.85 14.65
CA ASP A 117 2.58 -3.63 14.86
C ASP A 117 3.73 -3.05 14.06
N TYR A 118 3.43 -2.51 12.87
CA TYR A 118 4.38 -1.87 11.96
C TYR A 118 3.79 -0.64 11.28
N ALA A 119 4.63 0.37 11.06
CA ALA A 119 4.42 1.38 10.03
C ALA A 119 5.66 1.44 9.13
N GLN A 120 5.47 1.74 7.85
CA GLN A 120 6.56 1.95 6.90
C GLN A 120 6.32 3.26 6.16
N ILE A 121 7.33 4.13 6.09
CA ILE A 121 7.32 5.34 5.28
C ILE A 121 8.18 5.06 4.05
N THR A 122 7.55 5.04 2.88
CA THR A 122 8.23 4.68 1.63
C THR A 122 9.30 5.69 1.25
N HIS A 123 8.98 6.98 1.39
CA HIS A 123 9.89 8.10 1.17
C HIS A 123 9.36 9.38 1.85
N PHE A 124 10.11 10.47 1.79
CA PHE A 124 9.89 11.63 2.65
C PHE A 124 9.12 12.80 1.98
N HIS A 125 8.15 12.48 1.11
CA HIS A 125 7.21 13.49 0.60
C HIS A 125 5.97 13.62 1.51
N ASP A 126 5.33 14.79 1.43
CA ASP A 126 4.18 15.16 2.25
C ASP A 126 2.95 14.27 2.01
N ASP A 127 2.73 13.85 0.78
CA ASP A 127 1.66 12.93 0.40
C ASP A 127 1.92 11.46 0.80
N HIS A 128 3.05 11.17 1.47
CA HIS A 128 3.39 9.86 2.04
C HIS A 128 3.60 9.87 3.54
N MET A 129 4.04 10.99 4.13
CA MET A 129 4.34 11.05 5.57
C MET A 129 3.67 12.20 6.31
N GLY A 130 3.16 13.19 5.58
CA GLY A 130 2.53 14.39 6.11
C GLY A 130 3.49 15.60 6.26
N ALA A 131 2.99 16.77 5.90
CA ALA A 131 3.70 18.05 6.06
C ALA A 131 3.14 18.88 7.21
N PRO A 132 3.98 19.55 8.02
CA PRO A 132 3.56 20.59 8.93
C PRO A 132 2.86 21.73 8.20
N SER A 133 1.81 22.27 8.80
CA SER A 133 1.07 23.40 8.27
C SER A 133 0.65 24.36 9.39
N SER A 134 0.15 25.52 9.03
CA SER A 134 -0.35 26.51 10.00
C SER A 134 -1.57 26.03 10.81
N VAL A 135 -2.24 24.96 10.35
CA VAL A 135 -3.39 24.33 11.04
C VAL A 135 -3.02 23.03 11.76
N SER A 136 -1.77 22.58 11.65
CA SER A 136 -1.29 21.40 12.36
C SER A 136 -1.28 21.65 13.86
N LYS A 137 -1.86 20.73 14.65
CA LYS A 137 -1.90 20.82 16.10
C LYS A 137 -0.52 20.49 16.69
N PRO A 138 -0.03 21.22 17.69
CA PRO A 138 1.14 20.79 18.45
C PRO A 138 0.91 19.39 19.06
N ALA A 139 1.95 18.56 19.11
CA ALA A 139 1.88 17.32 19.88
C ALA A 139 1.67 17.65 21.37
N PRO A 140 0.80 16.91 22.10
CA PRO A 140 0.54 17.16 23.53
C PRO A 140 1.79 17.07 24.40
N ALA A 141 2.79 16.31 23.96
CA ALA A 141 4.11 16.21 24.58
C ALA A 141 5.13 15.92 23.48
N GLY A 142 6.12 16.79 23.38
CA GLY A 142 7.15 16.70 22.32
C GLY A 142 7.24 18.00 21.52
N ASN A 143 8.35 18.18 20.84
CA ASN A 143 8.62 19.40 20.05
C ASN A 143 8.39 19.13 18.55
N PHE A 144 7.17 18.71 18.20
CA PHE A 144 6.71 18.47 16.83
C PHE A 144 5.22 18.77 16.71
N VAL A 145 4.71 18.85 15.50
CA VAL A 145 3.28 18.99 15.21
C VAL A 145 2.71 17.72 14.61
N LEU A 146 1.39 17.55 14.79
CA LEU A 146 0.65 16.40 14.31
C LEU A 146 0.31 16.57 12.83
N THR A 147 0.75 15.62 12.02
CA THR A 147 0.43 15.52 10.59
C THR A 147 0.78 14.12 10.09
N GLY A 148 0.02 13.55 9.18
CA GLY A 148 0.31 12.24 8.62
C GLY A 148 0.68 11.21 9.67
N ILE A 149 1.87 10.59 9.54
CA ILE A 149 2.31 9.52 10.47
C ILE A 149 2.45 9.99 11.92
N THR A 150 2.82 11.25 12.16
CA THR A 150 2.95 11.78 13.53
C THR A 150 1.58 11.90 14.21
N GLU A 151 0.54 12.20 13.44
CA GLU A 151 -0.84 12.24 13.92
C GLU A 151 -1.41 10.83 14.11
N VAL A 152 -1.15 9.90 13.17
CA VAL A 152 -1.52 8.48 13.35
C VAL A 152 -0.93 7.93 14.65
N ALA A 153 0.35 8.20 14.93
CA ALA A 153 1.02 7.73 16.15
C ALA A 153 0.57 8.46 17.43
N ALA A 154 -0.14 9.58 17.32
CA ALA A 154 -0.81 10.23 18.45
C ALA A 154 -2.11 9.53 18.84
N HIS A 155 -2.80 8.88 17.90
CA HIS A 155 -4.06 8.17 18.11
C HIS A 155 -3.88 6.66 18.30
N LEU A 156 -2.85 6.06 17.67
CA LEU A 156 -2.57 4.64 17.70
C LEU A 156 -1.13 4.39 18.18
N THR A 157 -0.95 3.44 19.09
CA THR A 157 0.41 2.98 19.41
C THR A 157 1.03 2.30 18.20
N VAL A 158 2.29 2.62 17.89
CA VAL A 158 3.06 1.98 16.81
C VAL A 158 4.29 1.31 17.41
N ASP A 159 4.40 -0.02 17.27
CA ASP A 159 5.52 -0.77 17.85
C ASP A 159 6.83 -0.54 17.10
N LYS A 160 6.78 -0.58 15.74
CA LYS A 160 7.96 -0.39 14.90
C LYS A 160 7.64 0.50 13.70
N ILE A 161 8.54 1.44 13.41
CA ILE A 161 8.50 2.25 12.19
C ILE A 161 9.76 1.94 11.36
N ILE A 162 9.55 1.70 10.06
CA ILE A 162 10.62 1.44 9.09
C ILE A 162 10.60 2.59 8.09
N ASP A 163 11.74 3.24 7.90
CA ASP A 163 11.92 4.25 6.87
C ASP A 163 13.22 4.04 6.08
N ARG A 164 13.47 4.88 5.09
CA ARG A 164 14.64 4.77 4.22
C ARG A 164 15.91 5.42 4.77
N GLY A 165 15.84 6.23 5.82
CA GLY A 165 16.91 7.14 6.25
C GLY A 165 17.43 6.97 7.66
N PHE A 166 16.71 6.28 8.55
CA PHE A 166 17.10 6.09 9.95
C PHE A 166 18.51 5.48 10.07
N PRO A 167 19.37 5.91 11.03
CA PRO A 167 19.16 7.00 11.96
C PRO A 167 19.62 8.38 11.44
N ASP A 168 20.38 8.44 10.36
CA ASP A 168 21.20 9.61 10.02
C ASP A 168 20.49 10.62 9.11
N TYR A 169 19.55 10.15 8.25
CA TYR A 169 18.78 10.99 7.30
C TYR A 169 19.66 11.86 6.41
N THR A 170 20.78 11.32 5.93
CA THR A 170 21.80 12.08 5.18
C THR A 170 21.88 11.75 3.71
N TYR A 171 21.13 10.73 3.23
CA TYR A 171 21.18 10.31 1.83
C TYR A 171 19.99 10.78 1.02
N PRO A 172 20.15 11.24 -0.24
CA PRO A 172 21.42 11.54 -0.94
C PRO A 172 22.06 12.84 -0.47
N VAL A 173 21.32 13.67 0.25
CA VAL A 173 21.75 14.88 0.93
C VAL A 173 21.13 14.94 2.32
N PRO A 174 21.71 15.71 3.27
CA PRO A 174 21.12 15.90 4.59
C PRO A 174 19.69 16.43 4.48
N GLN A 175 18.74 15.70 5.03
CA GLN A 175 17.31 16.03 5.03
C GLN A 175 17.02 17.00 6.17
N ASN A 176 16.88 18.30 5.86
CA ASN A 176 16.78 19.37 6.85
C ASN A 176 15.64 20.38 6.59
N ASP A 177 14.73 20.07 5.67
CA ASP A 177 13.50 20.86 5.50
C ASP A 177 12.57 20.75 6.73
N ASP A 178 11.50 21.49 6.74
CA ASP A 178 10.61 21.56 7.91
C ASP A 178 9.81 20.27 8.09
N VAL A 179 9.53 19.52 7.03
CA VAL A 179 8.90 18.20 7.09
C VAL A 179 9.83 17.26 7.86
N MET A 180 11.08 17.18 7.46
CA MET A 180 12.06 16.29 8.08
C MET A 180 12.50 16.72 9.48
N LYS A 181 12.53 18.04 9.78
CA LYS A 181 12.74 18.51 11.16
C LYS A 181 11.63 18.03 12.08
N ASN A 182 10.38 18.17 11.64
CA ASN A 182 9.21 17.68 12.36
C ASN A 182 9.28 16.17 12.60
N TYR A 183 9.57 15.41 11.54
CA TYR A 183 9.67 13.96 11.62
C TYR A 183 10.80 13.49 12.52
N LYS A 184 12.00 14.06 12.42
CA LYS A 184 13.14 13.71 13.31
C LYS A 184 12.83 14.01 14.77
N SER A 185 12.16 15.12 15.08
CA SER A 185 11.70 15.43 16.43
C SER A 185 10.69 14.42 16.94
N PHE A 186 9.78 13.96 16.09
CA PHE A 186 8.85 12.87 16.39
C PHE A 186 9.59 11.55 16.64
N VAL A 187 10.54 11.15 15.80
CA VAL A 187 11.36 9.94 15.96
C VAL A 187 12.05 9.93 17.32
N ASP A 188 12.76 11.01 17.65
CA ASP A 188 13.45 11.14 18.93
C ASP A 188 12.49 11.02 20.13
N TRP A 189 11.32 11.65 20.02
CA TRP A 189 10.33 11.62 21.08
C TRP A 189 9.71 10.22 21.24
N GLN A 190 9.33 9.57 20.15
CA GLN A 190 8.72 8.24 20.16
C GLN A 190 9.67 7.19 20.75
N GLN A 191 10.95 7.20 20.37
CA GLN A 191 11.94 6.28 20.93
C GLN A 191 12.08 6.47 22.44
N LYS A 192 12.18 7.72 22.90
CA LYS A 192 12.40 8.03 24.32
C LYS A 192 11.18 7.78 25.22
N ASN A 193 9.98 8.04 24.70
CA ASN A 193 8.78 8.12 25.53
C ASN A 193 7.77 7.00 25.29
N LYS A 194 7.79 6.35 24.11
CA LYS A 194 6.87 5.27 23.73
C LYS A 194 7.57 3.93 23.52
N GLY A 195 8.88 3.92 23.41
CA GLY A 195 9.65 2.71 23.12
C GLY A 195 9.45 2.20 21.68
N THR A 196 8.94 3.04 20.77
CA THR A 196 8.80 2.70 19.36
C THR A 196 10.17 2.39 18.77
N VAL A 197 10.30 1.23 18.12
CA VAL A 197 11.52 0.83 17.43
C VAL A 197 11.56 1.49 16.05
N PHE A 198 12.69 2.13 15.71
CA PHE A 198 12.91 2.64 14.36
C PHE A 198 14.00 1.83 13.67
N GLU A 199 13.78 1.48 12.42
CA GLU A 199 14.74 0.76 11.59
C GLU A 199 14.84 1.39 10.20
N LYS A 200 16.06 1.38 9.63
CA LYS A 200 16.22 1.62 8.21
C LYS A 200 15.78 0.39 7.42
N SER A 201 15.08 0.60 6.31
CA SER A 201 14.75 -0.47 5.37
C SER A 201 16.03 -1.15 4.87
N ARG A 202 16.04 -2.47 4.86
CA ARG A 202 17.17 -3.31 4.44
C ARG A 202 16.74 -4.16 3.24
N PRO A 203 17.04 -3.74 2.01
CA PRO A 203 16.76 -4.54 0.82
C PRO A 203 17.35 -5.95 0.90
N GLY A 204 16.69 -6.92 0.29
CA GLY A 204 17.04 -8.33 0.38
C GLY A 204 16.55 -9.05 1.64
N ARG A 205 16.15 -8.31 2.69
CA ARG A 205 15.68 -8.90 3.96
C ARG A 205 14.16 -9.16 3.94
N ASN A 206 13.75 -10.20 4.67
CA ASN A 206 12.34 -10.56 4.88
C ASN A 206 12.00 -10.74 6.37
N ASP A 207 12.85 -10.22 7.24
CA ASP A 207 12.74 -10.33 8.69
C ASP A 207 12.36 -9.02 9.41
N GLN A 208 12.14 -7.93 8.66
CA GLN A 208 11.77 -6.65 9.25
C GLN A 208 10.25 -6.52 9.49
N ILE A 209 9.44 -7.09 8.60
CA ILE A 209 7.98 -7.18 8.73
C ILE A 209 7.61 -8.66 8.74
N ILE A 210 7.30 -9.19 9.91
CA ILE A 210 6.96 -10.60 10.13
C ILE A 210 5.65 -10.73 10.90
N LEU A 211 5.02 -11.86 10.81
CA LEU A 211 3.85 -12.18 11.61
C LEU A 211 4.23 -12.24 13.10
N LYS A 212 3.42 -11.63 13.98
CA LYS A 212 3.72 -11.51 15.42
C LYS A 212 2.82 -12.37 16.31
N LYS A 213 1.62 -12.75 15.83
CA LYS A 213 0.61 -13.38 16.67
C LYS A 213 0.56 -14.89 16.53
N ASP A 214 0.73 -15.41 15.31
CA ASP A 214 0.83 -16.85 15.05
C ASP A 214 1.78 -17.14 13.87
N PRO A 215 3.08 -16.79 13.99
CA PRO A 215 4.04 -16.93 12.89
C PRO A 215 4.25 -18.39 12.46
N ALA A 216 4.13 -19.34 13.40
CA ALA A 216 4.38 -20.75 13.10
C ALA A 216 3.35 -21.31 12.11
N ARG A 217 2.08 -20.89 12.21
CA ARG A 217 1.00 -21.34 11.36
C ARG A 217 1.16 -20.97 9.90
N TYR A 218 1.78 -19.82 9.62
CA TYR A 218 1.89 -19.26 8.28
C TYR A 218 3.33 -19.19 7.75
N LYS A 219 4.28 -19.85 8.44
CA LYS A 219 5.72 -19.78 8.15
C LYS A 219 6.06 -20.02 6.68
N GLU A 220 5.44 -21.02 6.07
CA GLU A 220 5.71 -21.41 4.69
C GLU A 220 4.78 -20.69 3.67
N LEU A 221 3.85 -19.87 4.17
CA LEU A 221 2.84 -19.24 3.33
C LEU A 221 3.01 -17.73 3.22
N PHE A 222 3.65 -17.07 4.19
CA PHE A 222 3.68 -15.61 4.28
C PHE A 222 5.09 -15.05 4.30
N GLU A 223 5.34 -14.08 3.44
CA GLU A 223 6.59 -13.31 3.42
C GLU A 223 6.32 -11.85 3.05
N VAL A 224 7.04 -10.91 3.69
CA VAL A 224 7.24 -9.55 3.18
C VAL A 224 8.74 -9.36 2.92
N ARG A 225 9.08 -9.16 1.66
CA ARG A 225 10.46 -8.95 1.20
C ARG A 225 10.68 -7.47 0.91
N ASN A 226 11.69 -6.86 1.55
CA ASN A 226 12.20 -5.56 1.12
C ASN A 226 12.98 -5.73 -0.19
N VAL A 227 12.49 -5.12 -1.26
CA VAL A 227 13.07 -5.28 -2.60
C VAL A 227 14.11 -4.22 -2.90
N VAL A 228 13.78 -2.97 -2.61
CA VAL A 228 14.63 -1.81 -2.93
C VAL A 228 14.44 -0.69 -1.91
N ALA A 229 15.51 0.07 -1.63
CA ALA A 229 15.50 1.35 -0.94
C ALA A 229 16.79 2.11 -1.25
N ASN A 230 16.72 3.43 -1.48
CA ASN A 230 17.90 4.26 -1.77
C ASN A 230 18.78 3.73 -2.92
N GLY A 231 18.20 3.07 -3.91
CA GLY A 231 18.90 2.45 -5.02
C GLY A 231 19.64 1.15 -4.68
N GLU A 232 19.65 0.70 -3.43
CA GLU A 232 20.07 -0.64 -3.09
C GLU A 232 18.94 -1.62 -3.47
N LEU A 233 19.23 -2.56 -4.36
CA LEU A 233 18.27 -3.51 -4.92
C LEU A 233 18.63 -4.93 -4.53
N TRP A 234 17.65 -5.70 -4.05
CA TRP A 234 17.76 -7.15 -3.93
C TRP A 234 18.04 -7.80 -5.29
N THR A 235 18.89 -8.83 -5.32
CA THR A 235 19.27 -9.51 -6.58
C THR A 235 18.36 -10.67 -6.97
N GLY A 236 17.37 -11.02 -6.13
CA GLY A 236 16.56 -12.23 -6.28
C GLY A 236 17.16 -13.46 -5.60
N VAL A 237 18.35 -13.37 -5.01
CA VAL A 237 19.05 -14.51 -4.38
C VAL A 237 19.37 -14.23 -2.92
N GLY A 238 18.85 -15.03 -2.02
CA GLY A 238 19.09 -14.92 -0.57
C GLY A 238 18.81 -13.50 -0.06
N THR A 239 19.83 -12.89 0.54
CA THR A 239 19.79 -11.47 0.99
C THR A 239 20.78 -10.59 0.24
N VAL A 240 21.29 -11.06 -0.91
CA VAL A 240 22.29 -10.34 -1.69
C VAL A 240 21.66 -9.13 -2.38
N THR A 241 22.36 -8.00 -2.31
CA THR A 241 21.92 -6.73 -2.93
C THR A 241 22.98 -6.18 -3.90
N ARG A 242 22.57 -5.24 -4.73
CA ARG A 242 23.45 -4.44 -5.60
C ARG A 242 22.98 -2.99 -5.63
N GLN A 243 23.91 -2.07 -5.91
CA GLN A 243 23.57 -0.66 -6.12
C GLN A 243 23.10 -0.40 -7.55
N LEU A 244 22.03 0.40 -7.67
CA LEU A 244 21.53 0.92 -8.95
C LEU A 244 22.14 2.27 -9.29
N PHE A 245 22.36 3.11 -8.26
CA PHE A 245 22.81 4.48 -8.44
C PHE A 245 24.34 4.55 -8.46
N PRO A 246 24.93 5.44 -9.27
CA PRO A 246 26.35 5.72 -9.23
C PRO A 246 26.74 6.36 -7.89
N GLU A 247 28.03 6.33 -7.55
CA GLU A 247 28.55 7.02 -6.38
C GLU A 247 28.28 8.54 -6.47
N LEU A 248 27.71 9.11 -5.42
CA LEU A 248 27.36 10.54 -5.38
C LEU A 248 28.56 11.45 -5.61
N LYS A 249 29.76 11.07 -5.16
CA LYS A 249 31.00 11.84 -5.35
C LYS A 249 31.31 12.13 -6.83
N GLY A 250 30.84 11.30 -7.74
CA GLY A 250 31.02 11.47 -9.18
C GLY A 250 29.92 12.27 -9.87
N LEU A 251 28.89 12.72 -9.14
CA LEU A 251 27.75 13.41 -9.69
C LEU A 251 27.71 14.88 -9.30
N ALA A 252 27.24 15.74 -10.20
CA ALA A 252 26.81 17.08 -9.83
C ALA A 252 25.55 16.98 -8.89
N PRO A 253 25.37 17.85 -7.89
CA PRO A 253 24.22 17.79 -6.97
C PRO A 253 22.85 17.79 -7.66
N THR A 254 22.72 18.47 -8.80
CA THR A 254 21.51 18.47 -9.64
C THR A 254 21.19 17.13 -10.28
N ASN A 255 22.14 16.21 -10.29
CA ASN A 255 21.99 14.85 -10.82
C ASN A 255 21.86 13.78 -9.70
N PHE A 256 21.86 14.18 -8.45
CA PHE A 256 21.62 13.21 -7.36
C PHE A 256 20.28 12.52 -7.52
N PRO A 257 20.13 11.28 -6.99
CA PRO A 257 18.82 10.63 -6.94
C PRO A 257 17.77 11.55 -6.31
N SER A 258 16.59 11.65 -6.93
CA SER A 258 15.46 12.34 -6.33
C SER A 258 14.90 11.55 -5.16
N GLU A 259 14.05 12.20 -4.35
CA GLU A 259 13.38 11.56 -3.22
C GLU A 259 12.57 10.33 -3.67
N ASN A 260 11.80 10.45 -4.76
CA ASN A 260 11.04 9.34 -5.36
C ASN A 260 11.92 8.16 -5.75
N MET A 261 13.10 8.40 -6.31
CA MET A 261 14.04 7.33 -6.65
C MET A 261 14.53 6.55 -5.43
N CYS A 262 14.48 7.15 -4.25
CA CYS A 262 14.92 6.55 -3.00
C CYS A 262 13.83 5.71 -2.30
N SER A 263 12.63 5.62 -2.88
CA SER A 263 11.48 4.89 -2.33
C SER A 263 11.81 3.47 -1.90
N ILE A 264 11.15 3.02 -0.82
CA ILE A 264 11.14 1.63 -0.40
C ILE A 264 10.13 0.87 -1.27
N GLY A 265 10.56 -0.23 -1.87
CA GLY A 265 9.68 -1.18 -2.54
C GLY A 265 9.63 -2.51 -1.79
N ILE A 266 8.44 -3.07 -1.64
CA ILE A 266 8.21 -4.38 -1.02
C ILE A 266 7.41 -5.31 -1.93
N ARG A 267 7.70 -6.62 -1.84
CA ARG A 267 6.82 -7.69 -2.30
C ARG A 267 6.24 -8.41 -1.08
N LEU A 268 4.92 -8.55 -1.04
CA LEU A 268 4.23 -9.37 -0.05
C LEU A 268 3.69 -10.61 -0.75
N SER A 269 3.97 -11.78 -0.19
CA SER A 269 3.48 -13.08 -0.67
C SER A 269 2.64 -13.74 0.41
N TYR A 270 1.47 -14.29 0.03
CA TYR A 270 0.64 -15.11 0.89
C TYR A 270 0.05 -16.30 0.11
N GLY A 271 0.59 -17.49 0.33
CA GLY A 271 0.31 -18.65 -0.51
C GLY A 271 0.70 -18.39 -1.95
N LYS A 272 -0.28 -18.40 -2.86
CA LYS A 272 -0.08 -18.04 -4.26
C LYS A 272 -0.26 -16.54 -4.55
N PHE A 273 -0.90 -15.82 -3.64
CA PHE A 273 -1.15 -14.39 -3.83
C PHE A 273 0.10 -13.55 -3.63
N ASP A 274 0.39 -12.71 -4.59
CA ASP A 274 1.50 -11.77 -4.57
C ASP A 274 1.03 -10.31 -4.79
N TYR A 275 1.58 -9.40 -3.97
CA TYR A 275 1.32 -7.97 -4.04
C TYR A 275 2.63 -7.19 -4.11
N PHE A 276 2.68 -6.15 -4.94
CA PHE A 276 3.83 -5.25 -5.04
C PHE A 276 3.45 -3.81 -4.76
N SER A 277 4.25 -3.14 -3.93
CA SER A 277 4.21 -1.70 -3.66
C SER A 277 5.62 -1.13 -3.77
N GLY A 278 5.80 -0.09 -4.59
CA GLY A 278 7.10 0.50 -4.88
C GLY A 278 7.26 1.96 -4.44
N GLY A 279 6.30 2.52 -3.69
CA GLY A 279 6.28 3.96 -3.41
C GLY A 279 6.23 4.76 -4.72
N ASP A 280 7.01 5.82 -4.81
CA ASP A 280 7.00 6.71 -5.97
C ASP A 280 8.16 6.50 -6.93
N MET A 281 8.73 5.28 -6.97
CA MET A 281 9.85 5.01 -7.85
C MET A 281 9.51 5.32 -9.32
N PRO A 282 10.38 6.09 -10.04
CA PRO A 282 10.17 6.40 -11.45
C PRO A 282 10.76 5.32 -12.36
N GLY A 283 10.24 5.25 -13.59
CA GLY A 283 10.70 4.31 -14.59
C GLY A 283 10.65 4.83 -16.02
N VAL A 284 9.94 5.95 -16.26
CA VAL A 284 9.86 6.58 -17.58
C VAL A 284 10.81 7.77 -17.64
N LEU A 285 11.87 7.61 -18.40
CA LEU A 285 12.92 8.61 -18.48
C LEU A 285 12.54 9.78 -19.42
N ARG A 286 12.85 11.01 -18.98
CA ARG A 286 12.88 12.14 -19.90
C ARG A 286 14.03 11.98 -20.92
N PHE A 287 13.83 12.52 -22.12
CA PHE A 287 14.87 12.50 -23.13
C PHE A 287 16.19 13.05 -22.60
N GLY A 288 17.29 12.32 -22.86
CA GLY A 288 18.63 12.69 -22.40
C GLY A 288 18.95 12.34 -20.94
N SER A 289 17.99 11.75 -20.19
CA SER A 289 18.26 11.29 -18.82
C SER A 289 19.17 10.05 -18.82
N PRO A 290 20.09 9.93 -17.85
CA PRO A 290 20.88 8.71 -17.65
C PRO A 290 20.00 7.50 -17.35
N LEU A 291 20.33 6.32 -17.92
CA LEU A 291 19.53 5.09 -17.75
C LEU A 291 19.39 4.62 -16.30
N TRP A 292 20.34 4.93 -15.43
CA TRP A 292 20.26 4.55 -14.01
C TRP A 292 19.14 5.26 -13.23
N LYS A 293 18.52 6.29 -13.82
CA LYS A 293 17.33 6.97 -13.24
C LYS A 293 16.04 6.18 -13.46
N ASP A 294 16.04 5.14 -14.29
CA ASP A 294 14.95 4.17 -14.39
C ASP A 294 15.11 3.14 -13.27
N VAL A 295 14.33 3.31 -12.20
CA VAL A 295 14.32 2.40 -11.04
C VAL A 295 13.39 1.22 -11.27
N GLU A 296 12.30 1.41 -12.01
CA GLU A 296 11.28 0.39 -12.23
C GLU A 296 11.82 -0.83 -13.00
N THR A 297 12.57 -0.62 -14.07
CA THR A 297 13.07 -1.72 -14.91
C THR A 297 13.92 -2.73 -14.13
N PRO A 298 14.97 -2.35 -13.38
CA PRO A 298 15.73 -3.31 -12.62
C PRO A 298 14.94 -3.94 -11.45
N VAL A 299 14.04 -3.18 -10.82
CA VAL A 299 13.19 -3.68 -9.72
C VAL A 299 12.21 -4.74 -10.23
N SER A 300 11.54 -4.49 -11.34
CA SER A 300 10.54 -5.40 -11.89
C SER A 300 11.09 -6.79 -12.22
N ARG A 301 12.36 -6.86 -12.64
CA ARG A 301 13.03 -8.13 -13.00
C ARG A 301 13.26 -9.06 -11.80
N VAL A 302 13.37 -8.50 -10.58
CA VAL A 302 13.56 -9.29 -9.38
C VAL A 302 12.24 -9.54 -8.63
N VAL A 303 11.24 -8.67 -8.83
CA VAL A 303 9.89 -8.85 -8.28
C VAL A 303 9.17 -9.99 -9.02
N GLY A 304 9.20 -10.00 -10.35
CA GLY A 304 8.46 -10.96 -11.18
C GLY A 304 6.95 -10.75 -11.14
N PRO A 305 6.15 -11.71 -11.65
CA PRO A 305 4.70 -11.60 -11.70
C PRO A 305 4.05 -11.45 -10.33
N VAL A 306 2.97 -10.63 -10.26
CA VAL A 306 2.16 -10.41 -9.06
C VAL A 306 0.67 -10.39 -9.41
N ASP A 307 -0.20 -10.71 -8.46
CA ASP A 307 -1.64 -10.65 -8.63
C ASP A 307 -2.17 -9.23 -8.57
N ALA A 308 -1.64 -8.42 -7.64
CA ALA A 308 -2.06 -7.05 -7.46
C ALA A 308 -0.85 -6.10 -7.33
N HIS A 309 -1.03 -4.89 -7.89
CA HIS A 309 -0.02 -3.82 -7.86
C HIS A 309 -0.69 -2.48 -7.58
N ILE A 310 -0.20 -1.75 -6.57
CA ILE A 310 -0.49 -0.33 -6.40
C ILE A 310 0.50 0.46 -7.26
N LEU A 311 0.00 1.35 -8.10
CA LEU A 311 0.84 2.08 -9.04
C LEU A 311 1.92 2.89 -8.31
N ASN A 312 3.15 2.80 -8.78
CA ASN A 312 4.22 3.68 -8.35
C ASN A 312 3.87 5.12 -8.72
N HIS A 313 4.25 6.06 -7.87
CA HIS A 313 4.02 7.50 -8.06
C HIS A 313 2.59 7.83 -8.50
N HIS A 314 1.62 7.14 -7.88
CA HIS A 314 0.16 7.29 -8.13
C HIS A 314 -0.25 7.10 -9.60
N GLY A 315 0.60 6.51 -10.42
CA GLY A 315 0.41 6.47 -11.88
C GLY A 315 0.77 7.78 -12.59
N ASN A 316 1.66 8.60 -12.00
CA ASN A 316 2.20 9.77 -12.68
C ASN A 316 3.00 9.37 -13.94
N ARG A 317 3.16 10.28 -14.89
CA ARG A 317 3.72 10.05 -16.23
C ARG A 317 5.15 9.49 -16.23
N ASP A 318 5.92 9.70 -15.17
CA ASP A 318 7.27 9.19 -15.04
C ASP A 318 7.36 7.76 -14.50
N SER A 319 6.21 7.10 -14.31
CA SER A 319 6.11 5.74 -13.78
C SER A 319 5.36 4.78 -14.70
N GLN A 320 5.30 3.51 -14.33
CA GLN A 320 4.62 2.41 -15.05
C GLN A 320 5.20 2.18 -16.46
N ASN A 321 6.51 2.03 -16.55
CA ASN A 321 7.14 1.73 -17.84
C ASN A 321 6.74 0.32 -18.36
N ASP A 322 6.92 0.10 -19.66
CA ASP A 322 6.51 -1.15 -20.33
C ASP A 322 7.19 -2.38 -19.72
N VAL A 323 8.45 -2.26 -19.28
CA VAL A 323 9.21 -3.37 -18.70
C VAL A 323 8.65 -3.77 -17.34
N LEU A 324 8.28 -2.78 -16.50
CA LEU A 324 7.61 -3.04 -15.23
C LEU A 324 6.31 -3.81 -15.46
N LEU A 325 5.43 -3.27 -16.29
CA LEU A 325 4.13 -3.86 -16.56
C LEU A 325 4.25 -5.27 -17.19
N ALA A 326 5.17 -5.45 -18.14
CA ALA A 326 5.42 -6.74 -18.78
C ALA A 326 6.04 -7.78 -17.83
N SER A 327 6.76 -7.35 -16.80
CA SER A 327 7.35 -8.23 -15.79
C SER A 327 6.36 -8.60 -14.70
N LEU A 328 5.64 -7.61 -14.15
CA LEU A 328 4.68 -7.81 -13.06
C LEU A 328 3.38 -8.47 -13.53
N ARG A 329 2.88 -8.11 -14.70
CA ARG A 329 1.63 -8.62 -15.30
C ARG A 329 0.45 -8.64 -14.32
N PRO A 330 0.18 -7.59 -13.56
CA PRO A 330 -0.83 -7.63 -12.51
C PRO A 330 -2.23 -7.87 -13.10
N ARG A 331 -3.03 -8.72 -12.42
CA ARG A 331 -4.46 -8.90 -12.73
C ARG A 331 -5.29 -7.74 -12.18
N VAL A 332 -4.87 -7.21 -11.02
CA VAL A 332 -5.50 -6.09 -10.33
C VAL A 332 -4.50 -4.95 -10.19
N ILE A 333 -4.93 -3.76 -10.56
CA ILE A 333 -4.14 -2.53 -10.51
C ILE A 333 -4.91 -1.49 -9.69
N ILE A 334 -4.24 -0.88 -8.71
CA ILE A 334 -4.80 0.17 -7.85
C ILE A 334 -4.10 1.49 -8.13
N ILE A 335 -4.88 2.54 -8.33
CA ILE A 335 -4.41 3.91 -8.52
C ILE A 335 -4.78 4.72 -7.27
N PRO A 336 -3.81 5.08 -6.41
CA PRO A 336 -4.04 5.93 -5.24
C PRO A 336 -4.06 7.41 -5.67
N VAL A 337 -5.20 7.90 -6.09
CA VAL A 337 -5.37 9.24 -6.69
C VAL A 337 -5.51 10.31 -5.61
N TRP A 338 -4.83 11.44 -5.78
CA TRP A 338 -5.08 12.67 -5.04
C TRP A 338 -4.87 13.94 -5.91
N SER A 339 -4.42 13.78 -7.17
CA SER A 339 -4.18 14.90 -8.11
C SER A 339 -4.63 14.55 -9.52
N SER A 340 -4.91 15.55 -10.33
CA SER A 340 -5.22 15.39 -11.75
C SER A 340 -4.04 14.88 -12.61
N ASP A 341 -2.88 14.71 -12.05
CA ASP A 341 -1.75 14.04 -12.69
C ASP A 341 -1.79 12.50 -12.49
N HIS A 342 -2.79 12.00 -11.73
CA HIS A 342 -2.98 10.61 -11.33
C HIS A 342 -4.29 10.01 -11.88
N PRO A 343 -4.21 9.07 -12.84
CA PRO A 343 -3.02 8.68 -13.60
C PRO A 343 -2.77 9.62 -14.78
N GLY A 344 -1.56 9.57 -15.35
CA GLY A 344 -1.29 10.13 -16.67
C GLY A 344 -2.06 9.36 -17.76
N HIS A 345 -2.52 10.05 -18.82
CA HIS A 345 -3.19 9.41 -19.97
C HIS A 345 -2.33 8.28 -20.57
N ASP A 346 -1.06 8.56 -20.78
CA ASP A 346 -0.08 7.61 -21.34
C ASP A 346 0.21 6.41 -20.41
N VAL A 347 -0.01 6.56 -19.12
CA VAL A 347 0.06 5.44 -18.15
C VAL A 347 -1.08 4.46 -18.38
N LEU A 348 -2.32 4.95 -18.56
CA LEU A 348 -3.47 4.09 -18.88
C LEU A 348 -3.33 3.44 -20.25
N ASP A 349 -2.77 4.14 -21.25
CA ASP A 349 -2.45 3.55 -22.54
C ASP A 349 -1.54 2.33 -22.39
N ARG A 350 -0.44 2.46 -21.62
CA ARG A 350 0.47 1.32 -21.35
C ARG A 350 -0.23 0.20 -20.57
N ILE A 351 -0.99 0.54 -19.53
CA ILE A 351 -1.73 -0.43 -18.72
C ILE A 351 -2.70 -1.24 -19.58
N TYR A 352 -3.43 -0.60 -20.49
CA TYR A 352 -4.44 -1.29 -21.27
C TYR A 352 -3.91 -1.90 -22.59
N ASN A 353 -2.66 -1.68 -22.89
CA ASN A 353 -2.04 -2.21 -24.12
C ASN A 353 -1.74 -3.71 -24.00
N GLN A 354 -2.40 -4.52 -24.83
CA GLN A 354 -2.20 -5.97 -24.87
C GLN A 354 -0.83 -6.40 -25.38
N ASN A 355 -0.12 -5.51 -26.08
CA ASN A 355 1.26 -5.78 -26.53
C ASN A 355 2.29 -5.62 -25.41
N VAL A 356 1.98 -4.85 -24.36
CA VAL A 356 2.84 -4.73 -23.17
C VAL A 356 2.78 -6.04 -22.38
N TYR A 357 1.59 -6.54 -22.09
CA TYR A 357 1.38 -7.91 -21.62
C TYR A 357 -0.03 -8.36 -21.99
N PRO A 358 -0.22 -9.63 -22.36
CA PRO A 358 -1.53 -10.17 -22.72
C PRO A 358 -2.38 -10.45 -21.48
N GLY A 359 -3.67 -10.57 -21.67
CA GLY A 359 -4.62 -11.00 -20.65
C GLY A 359 -5.44 -9.86 -20.06
N GLU A 360 -6.33 -10.25 -19.17
CA GLU A 360 -7.24 -9.34 -18.48
C GLU A 360 -6.54 -8.60 -17.35
N ARG A 361 -6.96 -7.34 -17.13
CA ARG A 361 -6.57 -6.50 -16.00
C ARG A 361 -7.72 -5.60 -15.61
N ASP A 362 -7.99 -5.58 -14.31
CA ASP A 362 -8.99 -4.71 -13.72
C ASP A 362 -8.28 -3.58 -12.96
N VAL A 363 -8.68 -2.34 -13.26
CA VAL A 363 -8.06 -1.13 -12.74
C VAL A 363 -9.06 -0.42 -11.84
N PHE A 364 -8.62 -0.04 -10.64
CA PHE A 364 -9.40 0.59 -9.60
C PHE A 364 -8.72 1.89 -9.17
N ALA A 365 -9.44 3.00 -9.11
CA ALA A 365 -8.95 4.27 -8.61
C ALA A 365 -9.67 4.64 -7.30
N THR A 366 -8.94 5.25 -6.36
CA THR A 366 -9.51 5.73 -5.09
C THR A 366 -10.33 6.99 -5.26
N ASP A 367 -10.02 7.79 -6.29
CA ASP A 367 -10.75 8.97 -6.71
C ASP A 367 -10.49 9.21 -8.21
N MET A 368 -11.36 9.92 -8.90
CA MET A 368 -11.13 10.33 -10.27
C MET A 368 -11.68 11.72 -10.52
N LEU A 369 -10.77 12.67 -10.61
CA LEU A 369 -11.08 14.07 -10.74
C LEU A 369 -11.78 14.38 -12.09
N GLU A 370 -12.67 15.37 -12.07
CA GLU A 370 -13.33 15.85 -13.29
C GLU A 370 -12.33 16.31 -14.37
N ALA A 371 -11.19 16.87 -13.97
CA ALA A 371 -10.11 17.22 -14.91
C ALA A 371 -9.57 16.00 -15.66
N ASN A 372 -9.42 14.86 -14.99
CA ASN A 372 -9.00 13.60 -15.61
C ASN A 372 -10.08 13.09 -16.56
N LYS A 373 -11.35 13.15 -16.16
CA LYS A 373 -12.48 12.72 -17.01
C LYS A 373 -12.53 13.50 -18.33
N LEU A 374 -12.25 14.81 -18.27
CA LEU A 374 -12.20 15.66 -19.46
C LEU A 374 -10.99 15.36 -20.36
N VAL A 375 -9.81 15.09 -19.78
CA VAL A 375 -8.55 14.93 -20.54
C VAL A 375 -8.37 13.51 -21.07
N ILE A 376 -8.71 12.50 -20.23
CA ILE A 376 -8.49 11.09 -20.54
C ILE A 376 -9.68 10.51 -21.32
N GLY A 377 -10.89 10.98 -21.01
CA GLY A 377 -12.10 10.60 -21.76
C GLY A 377 -12.48 9.13 -21.61
N ASP A 378 -12.88 8.51 -22.73
CA ASP A 378 -13.49 7.17 -22.77
C ASP A 378 -12.66 6.06 -22.14
N MET A 379 -11.33 6.22 -22.06
CA MET A 379 -10.46 5.22 -21.44
C MET A 379 -10.80 4.99 -19.96
N LEU A 380 -11.30 6.01 -19.26
CA LEU A 380 -11.73 5.90 -17.87
C LEU A 380 -12.96 5.02 -17.69
N SER A 381 -13.79 4.84 -18.72
CA SER A 381 -14.94 3.91 -18.65
C SER A 381 -14.53 2.45 -18.41
N ARG A 382 -13.27 2.12 -18.60
CA ARG A 382 -12.69 0.79 -18.35
C ARG A 382 -12.31 0.58 -16.88
N LEU A 383 -12.27 1.62 -16.06
CA LEU A 383 -12.04 1.49 -14.62
C LEU A 383 -13.18 0.70 -13.98
N LYS A 384 -12.85 -0.12 -12.99
CA LYS A 384 -13.83 -0.87 -12.17
C LYS A 384 -14.32 -0.06 -10.98
N SER A 385 -13.56 0.97 -10.59
CA SER A 385 -13.93 1.95 -9.58
C SER A 385 -13.23 3.26 -9.91
N ASP A 386 -13.91 4.38 -9.68
CA ASP A 386 -13.41 5.73 -9.85
C ASP A 386 -13.51 6.57 -8.56
N ASP A 387 -14.03 6.00 -7.46
CA ASP A 387 -14.08 6.60 -6.13
C ASP A 387 -14.26 5.57 -5.02
N GLY A 388 -13.77 5.87 -3.81
CA GLY A 388 -13.95 5.10 -2.59
C GLY A 388 -12.69 4.43 -2.07
N HIS A 389 -12.75 3.90 -0.85
CA HIS A 389 -11.66 3.05 -0.36
C HIS A 389 -11.68 1.72 -1.10
N ILE A 390 -10.49 1.17 -1.39
CA ILE A 390 -10.34 -0.10 -2.10
C ILE A 390 -9.78 -1.14 -1.15
N VAL A 391 -10.49 -2.25 -0.94
CA VAL A 391 -10.05 -3.34 -0.07
C VAL A 391 -9.83 -4.60 -0.89
N LEU A 392 -8.60 -5.12 -0.86
CA LEU A 392 -8.29 -6.46 -1.33
C LEU A 392 -8.45 -7.41 -0.15
N ARG A 393 -9.35 -8.38 -0.26
CA ARG A 393 -9.50 -9.46 0.72
C ARG A 393 -9.07 -10.77 0.10
N VAL A 394 -7.93 -11.30 0.57
CA VAL A 394 -7.38 -12.57 0.15
C VAL A 394 -7.91 -13.66 1.08
N ALA A 395 -8.43 -14.73 0.50
CA ALA A 395 -8.96 -15.85 1.24
C ALA A 395 -7.85 -16.63 1.98
N PRO A 396 -8.18 -17.39 3.04
CA PRO A 396 -7.20 -18.19 3.76
C PRO A 396 -6.42 -19.12 2.82
N GLY A 397 -5.09 -19.09 2.95
CA GLY A 397 -4.18 -19.85 2.09
C GLY A 397 -3.76 -19.18 0.79
N GLY A 398 -4.36 -18.01 0.44
CA GLY A 398 -3.90 -17.21 -0.69
C GLY A 398 -4.32 -17.70 -2.07
N GLU A 399 -5.27 -18.65 -2.19
CA GLU A 399 -5.69 -19.20 -3.49
C GLU A 399 -6.60 -18.26 -4.29
N THR A 400 -7.41 -17.46 -3.60
CA THR A 400 -8.36 -16.55 -4.24
C THR A 400 -8.42 -15.22 -3.49
N TYR A 401 -8.82 -14.17 -4.19
CA TYR A 401 -9.04 -12.86 -3.60
C TYR A 401 -10.20 -12.12 -4.28
N GLN A 402 -10.70 -11.10 -3.62
CA GLN A 402 -11.74 -10.22 -4.15
C GLN A 402 -11.41 -8.77 -3.83
N ILE A 403 -11.97 -7.85 -4.63
CA ILE A 403 -11.87 -6.42 -4.44
C ILE A 403 -13.21 -5.89 -3.98
N LEU A 404 -13.21 -5.13 -2.90
CA LEU A 404 -14.39 -4.47 -2.36
C LEU A 404 -14.17 -2.96 -2.38
N ILE A 405 -15.12 -2.23 -2.92
CA ILE A 405 -15.12 -0.78 -2.94
C ILE A 405 -16.02 -0.29 -1.82
N LEU A 406 -15.47 0.54 -0.92
CA LEU A 406 -16.21 1.08 0.20
C LEU A 406 -16.53 2.56 -0.05
N ASP A 407 -17.69 2.98 0.42
CA ASP A 407 -18.07 4.39 0.42
C ASP A 407 -17.15 5.17 1.38
N ASP A 408 -16.54 6.22 0.87
CA ASP A 408 -15.60 7.10 1.58
C ASP A 408 -16.20 8.47 1.95
N ARG A 409 -17.51 8.66 1.72
CA ARG A 409 -18.22 9.89 2.05
C ARG A 409 -18.62 9.98 3.52
N ASP A 410 -18.58 8.86 4.23
CA ASP A 410 -18.80 8.78 5.67
C ASP A 410 -18.02 7.62 6.30
N GLU A 411 -18.11 7.47 7.62
CA GLU A 411 -17.39 6.42 8.36
C GLU A 411 -18.13 5.08 8.44
N LYS A 412 -19.25 4.89 7.72
CA LYS A 412 -20.00 3.61 7.75
C LYS A 412 -19.29 2.49 7.02
N MET A 413 -18.44 2.84 6.05
CA MET A 413 -17.68 1.87 5.26
C MET A 413 -18.60 0.87 4.52
N THR A 414 -19.68 1.39 3.94
CA THR A 414 -20.65 0.60 3.19
C THR A 414 -20.04 0.10 1.88
N VAL A 415 -20.22 -1.16 1.57
CA VAL A 415 -19.71 -1.77 0.33
C VAL A 415 -20.52 -1.26 -0.87
N LYS A 416 -19.86 -0.53 -1.78
CA LYS A 416 -20.45 -0.01 -3.03
C LYS A 416 -20.42 -1.06 -4.14
N ALA A 417 -19.31 -1.81 -4.25
CA ALA A 417 -19.11 -2.81 -5.29
C ALA A 417 -18.24 -3.96 -4.82
N ILE A 418 -18.38 -5.12 -5.47
CA ILE A 418 -17.59 -6.33 -5.22
C ILE A 418 -17.16 -6.89 -6.56
N HIS A 419 -15.88 -7.17 -6.71
CA HIS A 419 -15.26 -7.74 -7.91
C HIS A 419 -14.51 -9.02 -7.58
N GLY A 420 -14.55 -9.99 -8.47
CA GLY A 420 -13.97 -11.32 -8.29
C GLY A 420 -15.04 -12.37 -7.93
N PRO A 421 -14.68 -13.53 -7.33
CA PRO A 421 -13.31 -13.85 -6.89
C PRO A 421 -12.33 -13.99 -8.06
N TYR A 422 -11.11 -13.52 -7.83
CA TYR A 422 -9.96 -13.74 -8.72
C TYR A 422 -9.19 -14.95 -8.23
N GLN A 423 -8.56 -15.68 -9.15
CA GLN A 423 -7.62 -16.76 -8.83
C GLN A 423 -6.21 -16.15 -8.68
N SER A 424 -5.52 -16.49 -7.60
CA SER A 424 -4.09 -16.22 -7.45
C SER A 424 -3.28 -17.16 -8.35
N ARG A 425 -2.10 -16.73 -8.79
CA ARG A 425 -1.27 -17.41 -9.80
C ARG A 425 -0.50 -18.60 -9.27
#